data_07ff053f553498e435cefb7a775b8811
#
_entry.id   07ff053f553498e435cefb7a775b8811
#
_cell.length_a   1.000
_cell.length_b   1.000
_cell.length_c   1.000
_cell.angle_alpha   90.00
_cell.angle_beta   90.00
_cell.angle_gamma   90.00
#
_symmetry.space_group_name_H-M   'P 1'
#
loop_
_entity.id
_entity.type
_entity.pdbx_description
1 polymer ?
#
loop_
_entity_poly.entity_id
_entity_poly.type
_entity_poly.pdbx_seq_one_letter_code
_entity_poly.pdbx_strand_id
1 'polypeptide(L)'
;MSTMNITTWITTTLISFFIAAVSPVFAQMHAYNGNDNIDAIDVQVVYYVAQGVKPLPDWRERVEYHLARIQKFHQREFAGQSNFTYDILPAPFIASATPNGFPQDDVNQFYWQIMNEVWHSGEVEWKDGAFPILLVMGDCNFSPGYNDWTRVCDGDNCFLEPPHEQCAGHVSGNGEDRPGSRAGGARSVYWADRHIGLGLVTADGWRVPIKGTDCVTYHEGIGHAIGLPHPEPINASVMGTAQYVDSIQTTWIDNNQKEALNWTSAAIKKDDLFSTFSISHQPSKPTTSTPITLFAKAPLRFEVASIQAEIQRGLRQPFAALPDPYRFEDGQFQYFSWSLPPLALNHSLAYRIRVETQDGENEMIWDYLKARE
;
A
#
# COMPACT_ATOMS: atom_id res chain seq x y z
N MET A 1 -48.70 -63.33 -46.32
CA MET A 1 -48.89 -62.45 -45.19
C MET A 1 -47.57 -61.79 -44.83
N SER A 2 -47.44 -60.58 -45.32
CA SER A 2 -46.20 -59.80 -45.20
C SER A 2 -46.44 -58.68 -44.15
N THR A 3 -45.70 -58.70 -43.06
CA THR A 3 -45.73 -57.71 -41.94
C THR A 3 -44.73 -56.57 -42.24
N MET A 4 -45.28 -55.43 -42.51
CA MET A 4 -44.53 -54.18 -42.73
C MET A 4 -44.19 -53.56 -41.37
N ASN A 5 -42.89 -53.50 -41.04
CA ASN A 5 -42.38 -52.79 -39.85
C ASN A 5 -42.16 -51.29 -40.21
N ILE A 6 -42.88 -50.38 -39.56
CA ILE A 6 -42.71 -48.94 -39.65
C ILE A 6 -41.78 -48.52 -38.53
N THR A 7 -40.56 -48.12 -38.87
CA THR A 7 -39.59 -47.53 -37.92
C THR A 7 -39.77 -46.01 -37.89
N THR A 8 -40.33 -45.47 -36.83
CA THR A 8 -40.52 -44.04 -36.64
C THR A 8 -39.21 -43.40 -36.13
N TRP A 9 -38.59 -42.54 -36.89
CA TRP A 9 -37.45 -41.74 -36.52
C TRP A 9 -37.95 -40.48 -35.77
N ILE A 10 -37.63 -40.35 -34.45
CA ILE A 10 -37.84 -39.14 -33.69
C ILE A 10 -36.55 -38.30 -33.77
N THR A 11 -36.61 -37.22 -34.55
CA THR A 11 -35.50 -36.25 -34.63
C THR A 11 -35.64 -35.26 -33.49
N THR A 12 -34.80 -35.41 -32.48
CA THR A 12 -34.73 -34.46 -31.36
C THR A 12 -33.85 -33.29 -31.75
N THR A 13 -34.47 -32.15 -32.07
CA THR A 13 -33.74 -30.89 -32.37
C THR A 13 -33.33 -30.27 -31.02
N LEU A 14 -32.06 -30.33 -30.67
CA LEU A 14 -31.45 -29.61 -29.54
C LEU A 14 -31.30 -28.13 -29.94
N ILE A 15 -32.14 -27.26 -29.43
CA ILE A 15 -32.00 -25.81 -29.54
C ILE A 15 -31.02 -25.40 -28.44
N SER A 16 -29.75 -25.19 -28.80
CA SER A 16 -28.74 -24.61 -27.90
C SER A 16 -28.98 -23.09 -27.80
N PHE A 17 -29.54 -22.67 -26.68
CA PHE A 17 -29.57 -21.25 -26.35
C PHE A 17 -28.13 -20.80 -25.96
N PHE A 18 -27.48 -20.11 -26.87
CA PHE A 18 -26.31 -19.31 -26.56
C PHE A 18 -26.79 -18.06 -25.80
N ILE A 19 -26.72 -18.08 -24.48
CA ILE A 19 -26.80 -16.86 -23.69
C ILE A 19 -25.46 -16.16 -23.88
N ALA A 20 -25.41 -15.21 -24.82
CA ALA A 20 -24.29 -14.28 -24.90
C ALA A 20 -24.30 -13.49 -23.59
N ALA A 21 -23.31 -13.74 -22.75
CA ALA A 21 -23.07 -12.89 -21.58
C ALA A 21 -22.73 -11.50 -22.13
N VAL A 22 -23.67 -10.59 -22.08
CA VAL A 22 -23.42 -9.17 -22.36
C VAL A 22 -22.61 -8.66 -21.18
N SER A 23 -21.31 -8.56 -21.38
CA SER A 23 -20.46 -7.85 -20.43
C SER A 23 -20.96 -6.42 -20.32
N PRO A 24 -21.16 -5.88 -19.12
CA PRO A 24 -21.56 -4.50 -18.95
C PRO A 24 -20.48 -3.61 -19.63
N VAL A 25 -20.90 -2.80 -20.58
CA VAL A 25 -20.04 -1.78 -21.17
C VAL A 25 -20.05 -0.62 -20.15
N PHE A 26 -19.00 -0.55 -19.35
CA PHE A 26 -18.79 0.61 -18.48
C PHE A 26 -18.41 1.83 -19.30
N ALA A 27 -18.76 3.01 -18.84
CA ALA A 27 -18.23 4.24 -19.39
C ALA A 27 -16.71 4.28 -19.15
N GLN A 28 -15.98 4.83 -20.10
CA GLN A 28 -14.53 5.00 -20.00
C GLN A 28 -14.20 5.97 -18.87
N MET A 29 -13.31 5.59 -17.97
CA MET A 29 -12.84 6.46 -16.90
C MET A 29 -11.73 7.39 -17.39
N HIS A 30 -11.71 8.61 -16.86
CA HIS A 30 -10.74 9.64 -17.22
C HIS A 30 -10.06 10.21 -15.98
N ALA A 31 -8.81 10.67 -16.12
CA ALA A 31 -8.14 11.44 -15.09
C ALA A 31 -8.95 12.69 -14.73
N TYR A 32 -8.87 13.14 -13.48
CA TYR A 32 -9.64 14.27 -12.97
C TYR A 32 -9.36 15.54 -13.78
N ASN A 33 -10.43 16.19 -14.27
CA ASN A 33 -10.34 17.35 -15.18
C ASN A 33 -9.48 17.13 -16.43
N GLY A 34 -9.23 15.88 -16.81
CA GLY A 34 -8.40 15.49 -17.94
C GLY A 34 -9.14 14.65 -18.96
N ASN A 35 -8.44 14.35 -20.05
CA ASN A 35 -8.95 13.52 -21.12
C ASN A 35 -8.25 12.15 -21.17
N ASP A 36 -7.29 11.93 -20.29
CA ASP A 36 -6.51 10.69 -20.28
C ASP A 36 -7.35 9.54 -19.76
N ASN A 37 -7.39 8.46 -20.52
CA ASN A 37 -8.04 7.23 -20.12
C ASN A 37 -7.26 6.56 -18.99
N ILE A 38 -7.95 6.23 -17.89
CA ILE A 38 -7.40 5.55 -16.73
C ILE A 38 -8.02 4.19 -16.46
N ASP A 39 -8.71 3.58 -17.43
CA ASP A 39 -9.22 2.21 -17.30
C ASP A 39 -8.06 1.23 -17.04
N ALA A 40 -6.93 1.46 -17.72
CA ALA A 40 -5.68 0.77 -17.50
C ALA A 40 -4.56 1.78 -17.16
N ILE A 41 -3.87 1.55 -16.06
CA ILE A 41 -2.76 2.37 -15.59
C ILE A 41 -1.49 1.52 -15.52
N ASP A 42 -0.37 2.04 -15.99
CA ASP A 42 0.97 1.45 -15.86
C ASP A 42 1.81 2.26 -14.88
N VAL A 43 2.14 1.67 -13.73
CA VAL A 43 2.92 2.34 -12.67
C VAL A 43 4.35 1.87 -12.71
N GLN A 44 5.27 2.74 -13.09
CA GLN A 44 6.70 2.49 -13.01
C GLN A 44 7.22 2.97 -11.66
N VAL A 45 7.81 2.05 -10.90
CA VAL A 45 8.15 2.27 -9.50
C VAL A 45 9.66 2.28 -9.30
N VAL A 46 10.14 3.33 -8.67
CA VAL A 46 11.56 3.56 -8.42
C VAL A 46 11.82 3.69 -6.93
N TYR A 47 12.65 2.82 -6.37
CA TYR A 47 13.22 3.03 -5.05
C TYR A 47 14.43 3.96 -5.17
N TYR A 48 14.26 5.20 -4.70
CA TYR A 48 15.23 6.27 -4.85
C TYR A 48 16.02 6.51 -3.56
N VAL A 49 17.33 6.42 -3.65
CA VAL A 49 18.25 6.47 -2.50
C VAL A 49 19.30 7.56 -2.71
N ALA A 50 19.50 8.42 -1.73
CA ALA A 50 20.52 9.47 -1.80
C ALA A 50 21.93 8.87 -1.94
N GLN A 51 22.81 9.58 -2.64
CA GLN A 51 24.20 9.17 -2.80
C GLN A 51 24.90 8.96 -1.45
N GLY A 52 25.58 7.84 -1.29
CA GLY A 52 26.27 7.48 -0.06
C GLY A 52 25.39 6.85 1.02
N VAL A 53 24.08 6.83 0.83
CA VAL A 53 23.14 6.09 1.70
C VAL A 53 23.09 4.64 1.26
N LYS A 54 23.16 3.72 2.23
CA LYS A 54 23.03 2.31 1.94
C LYS A 54 21.55 1.93 1.79
N PRO A 55 21.13 1.33 0.66
CA PRO A 55 19.76 0.88 0.48
C PRO A 55 19.31 -0.09 1.58
N LEU A 56 18.03 -0.10 1.90
CA LEU A 56 17.46 -1.08 2.81
C LEU A 56 17.62 -2.50 2.24
N PRO A 57 17.98 -3.50 3.06
CA PRO A 57 18.18 -4.85 2.57
C PRO A 57 16.91 -5.51 2.04
N ASP A 58 15.75 -5.12 2.57
CA ASP A 58 14.43 -5.64 2.25
C ASP A 58 13.53 -4.61 1.53
N TRP A 59 14.15 -3.61 0.89
CA TRP A 59 13.42 -2.52 0.24
C TRP A 59 12.36 -3.01 -0.75
N ARG A 60 12.71 -4.02 -1.55
CA ARG A 60 11.83 -4.54 -2.58
C ARG A 60 10.55 -5.13 -1.99
N GLU A 61 10.68 -5.91 -0.92
CA GLU A 61 9.53 -6.50 -0.21
C GLU A 61 8.63 -5.41 0.40
N ARG A 62 9.22 -4.32 0.91
CA ARG A 62 8.45 -3.17 1.43
C ARG A 62 7.69 -2.45 0.33
N VAL A 63 8.35 -2.20 -0.80
CA VAL A 63 7.72 -1.58 -1.97
C VAL A 63 6.58 -2.47 -2.49
N GLU A 64 6.82 -3.77 -2.69
CA GLU A 64 5.82 -4.74 -3.11
C GLU A 64 4.63 -4.81 -2.16
N TYR A 65 4.88 -4.75 -0.85
CA TYR A 65 3.83 -4.70 0.16
C TYR A 65 2.86 -3.53 -0.07
N HIS A 66 3.37 -2.32 -0.22
CA HIS A 66 2.53 -1.15 -0.46
C HIS A 66 1.78 -1.26 -1.79
N LEU A 67 2.49 -1.61 -2.86
CA LEU A 67 1.89 -1.70 -4.19
C LEU A 67 0.76 -2.73 -4.27
N ALA A 68 0.96 -3.91 -3.71
CA ALA A 68 -0.07 -4.93 -3.68
C ALA A 68 -1.33 -4.47 -2.93
N ARG A 69 -1.17 -3.76 -1.82
CA ARG A 69 -2.30 -3.27 -1.02
C ARG A 69 -3.03 -2.12 -1.72
N ILE A 70 -2.30 -1.15 -2.27
CA ILE A 70 -2.95 -0.03 -2.98
C ILE A 70 -3.59 -0.48 -4.30
N GLN A 71 -3.08 -1.53 -4.95
CA GLN A 71 -3.69 -2.13 -6.13
C GLN A 71 -5.03 -2.78 -5.79
N LYS A 72 -5.08 -3.61 -4.74
CA LYS A 72 -6.32 -4.22 -4.24
C LYS A 72 -7.36 -3.14 -3.86
N PHE A 73 -6.91 -2.09 -3.19
CA PHE A 73 -7.77 -0.96 -2.83
C PHE A 73 -8.35 -0.26 -4.07
N HIS A 74 -7.51 0.09 -5.04
CA HIS A 74 -7.92 0.75 -6.27
C HIS A 74 -8.96 -0.09 -7.03
N GLN A 75 -8.66 -1.38 -7.24
CA GLN A 75 -9.56 -2.32 -7.89
C GLN A 75 -10.91 -2.41 -7.16
N ARG A 76 -10.89 -2.45 -5.82
CA ARG A 76 -12.11 -2.47 -5.01
C ARG A 76 -12.91 -1.18 -5.16
N GLU A 77 -12.26 -0.03 -4.99
CA GLU A 77 -12.94 1.27 -4.97
C GLU A 77 -13.55 1.63 -6.33
N PHE A 78 -12.93 1.22 -7.41
CA PHE A 78 -13.47 1.42 -8.76
C PHE A 78 -14.24 0.23 -9.31
N ALA A 79 -14.47 -0.82 -8.50
CA ALA A 79 -15.17 -2.04 -8.91
C ALA A 79 -14.61 -2.66 -10.21
N GLY A 80 -13.30 -2.57 -10.40
CA GLY A 80 -12.58 -3.08 -11.56
C GLY A 80 -12.71 -2.25 -12.84
N GLN A 81 -13.39 -1.10 -12.83
CA GLN A 81 -13.49 -0.21 -13.99
C GLN A 81 -12.17 0.50 -14.31
N SER A 82 -11.34 0.72 -13.29
CA SER A 82 -9.96 1.15 -13.42
C SER A 82 -9.07 0.17 -12.68
N ASN A 83 -7.95 -0.20 -13.29
CA ASN A 83 -6.97 -1.09 -12.71
C ASN A 83 -5.56 -0.59 -13.03
N PHE A 84 -4.61 -0.86 -12.15
CA PHE A 84 -3.22 -0.61 -12.48
C PHE A 84 -2.37 -1.88 -12.35
N THR A 85 -1.36 -1.94 -13.20
CA THR A 85 -0.22 -2.84 -13.06
C THR A 85 0.99 -2.03 -12.65
N TYR A 86 2.00 -2.68 -12.08
CA TYR A 86 3.22 -2.00 -11.68
C TYR A 86 4.45 -2.82 -12.04
N ASP A 87 5.53 -2.10 -12.37
CA ASP A 87 6.86 -2.66 -12.54
C ASP A 87 7.82 -1.90 -11.62
N ILE A 88 8.62 -2.65 -10.86
CA ILE A 88 9.59 -2.07 -9.94
C ILE A 88 10.96 -2.19 -10.57
N LEU A 89 11.71 -1.10 -10.69
CA LEU A 89 13.09 -1.15 -11.16
C LEU A 89 13.87 -2.24 -10.44
N PRO A 90 14.71 -3.01 -11.14
CA PRO A 90 15.36 -4.19 -10.59
C PRO A 90 16.38 -3.86 -9.49
N ALA A 91 16.90 -2.63 -9.47
CA ALA A 91 17.86 -2.13 -8.49
C ALA A 91 17.43 -0.78 -7.92
N PRO A 92 17.91 -0.41 -6.72
CA PRO A 92 17.73 0.94 -6.21
C PRO A 92 18.34 1.98 -7.15
N PHE A 93 17.62 3.05 -7.41
CA PHE A 93 18.13 4.21 -8.12
C PHE A 93 18.99 5.05 -7.16
N ILE A 94 20.25 5.21 -7.45
CA ILE A 94 21.16 5.99 -6.61
C ILE A 94 21.22 7.41 -7.14
N ALA A 95 20.76 8.37 -6.33
CA ALA A 95 20.78 9.78 -6.65
C ALA A 95 22.19 10.32 -6.92
N SER A 96 22.26 11.35 -7.70
CA SER A 96 23.50 12.13 -7.85
C SER A 96 23.81 13.00 -6.62
N ALA A 97 22.78 13.37 -5.86
CA ALA A 97 22.90 14.17 -4.66
C ALA A 97 23.07 13.32 -3.39
N THR A 98 23.96 13.76 -2.50
CA THR A 98 24.01 13.28 -1.11
C THR A 98 22.78 13.81 -0.33
N PRO A 99 22.47 13.26 0.87
CA PRO A 99 21.37 13.74 1.69
C PRO A 99 21.35 15.27 1.89
N ASN A 100 22.51 15.87 2.12
CA ASN A 100 22.63 17.33 2.30
C ASN A 100 22.57 18.13 0.98
N GLY A 101 22.58 17.48 -0.15
CA GLY A 101 22.47 18.10 -1.48
C GLY A 101 21.02 18.33 -1.92
N PHE A 102 20.03 17.87 -1.16
CA PHE A 102 18.64 18.11 -1.43
C PHE A 102 18.18 19.44 -0.83
N PRO A 103 17.30 20.19 -1.54
CA PRO A 103 16.66 21.38 -0.98
C PRO A 103 15.89 21.04 0.29
N GLN A 104 16.08 21.81 1.35
CA GLN A 104 15.42 21.59 2.63
C GLN A 104 14.28 22.58 2.92
N ASP A 105 14.25 23.69 2.17
CA ASP A 105 13.31 24.80 2.40
C ASP A 105 12.27 24.95 1.29
N ASP A 106 12.39 24.19 0.20
CA ASP A 106 11.50 24.25 -0.96
C ASP A 106 11.07 22.85 -1.40
N VAL A 107 9.86 22.45 -1.00
CA VAL A 107 9.28 21.14 -1.35
C VAL A 107 9.11 20.97 -2.86
N ASN A 108 8.86 22.05 -3.60
CA ASN A 108 8.75 21.96 -5.05
C ASN A 108 10.09 21.64 -5.68
N GLN A 109 11.14 22.34 -5.23
CA GLN A 109 12.48 22.10 -5.73
C GLN A 109 12.98 20.70 -5.40
N PHE A 110 12.72 20.22 -4.17
CA PHE A 110 13.01 18.84 -3.75
C PHE A 110 12.30 17.83 -4.66
N TYR A 111 10.99 17.99 -4.85
CA TYR A 111 10.19 17.13 -5.70
C TYR A 111 10.71 17.08 -7.15
N TRP A 112 10.87 18.25 -7.78
CA TRP A 112 11.28 18.33 -9.17
C TRP A 112 12.72 17.89 -9.39
N GLN A 113 13.62 18.04 -8.42
CA GLN A 113 14.96 17.51 -8.50
C GLN A 113 14.93 15.97 -8.63
N ILE A 114 14.17 15.30 -7.77
CA ILE A 114 14.04 13.84 -7.78
C ILE A 114 13.34 13.38 -9.08
N MET A 115 12.20 13.96 -9.42
CA MET A 115 11.44 13.57 -10.61
C MET A 115 12.23 13.74 -11.90
N ASN A 116 12.92 14.87 -12.05
CA ASN A 116 13.73 15.14 -13.24
C ASN A 116 14.92 14.18 -13.35
N GLU A 117 15.58 13.86 -12.24
CA GLU A 117 16.71 12.93 -12.25
C GLU A 117 16.27 11.54 -12.71
N VAL A 118 15.17 11.02 -12.17
CA VAL A 118 14.62 9.72 -12.58
C VAL A 118 14.11 9.77 -14.01
N TRP A 119 13.38 10.82 -14.38
CA TRP A 119 12.82 10.96 -15.71
C TRP A 119 13.89 10.97 -16.82
N HIS A 120 14.99 11.68 -16.59
CA HIS A 120 16.07 11.81 -17.57
C HIS A 120 17.11 10.67 -17.52
N SER A 121 16.99 9.75 -16.60
CA SER A 121 17.91 8.59 -16.50
C SER A 121 17.79 7.65 -17.69
N GLY A 122 16.61 7.55 -18.29
CA GLY A 122 16.29 6.58 -19.33
C GLY A 122 16.07 5.16 -18.81
N GLU A 123 15.98 4.98 -17.49
CA GLU A 123 15.77 3.66 -16.88
C GLU A 123 14.28 3.26 -16.80
N VAL A 124 13.38 4.20 -17.04
CA VAL A 124 11.93 4.00 -16.95
C VAL A 124 11.37 3.69 -18.33
N GLU A 125 10.70 2.56 -18.46
CA GLU A 125 10.05 2.11 -19.69
C GLU A 125 8.53 2.12 -19.52
N TRP A 126 7.81 2.63 -20.51
CA TRP A 126 6.35 2.77 -20.47
C TRP A 126 5.66 1.72 -21.33
N LYS A 127 4.51 1.23 -20.88
CA LYS A 127 3.67 0.33 -21.66
C LYS A 127 2.70 1.12 -22.54
N ASP A 128 2.64 0.76 -23.80
CA ASP A 128 1.67 1.33 -24.74
C ASP A 128 0.23 1.02 -24.31
N GLY A 129 -0.64 2.01 -24.45
CA GLY A 129 -2.07 1.85 -24.27
C GLY A 129 -2.57 1.92 -22.82
N ALA A 130 -1.70 2.17 -21.85
CA ALA A 130 -2.05 2.43 -20.46
C ALA A 130 -1.67 3.87 -20.07
N PHE A 131 -2.37 4.42 -19.08
CA PHE A 131 -2.01 5.72 -18.50
C PHE A 131 -0.73 5.58 -17.66
N PRO A 132 0.35 6.30 -17.98
CA PRO A 132 1.62 6.13 -17.29
C PRO A 132 1.62 6.89 -15.94
N ILE A 133 2.13 6.24 -14.91
CA ILE A 133 2.45 6.87 -13.62
C ILE A 133 3.89 6.54 -13.24
N LEU A 134 4.70 7.56 -12.97
CA LEU A 134 5.99 7.40 -12.30
C LEU A 134 5.78 7.55 -10.80
N LEU A 135 6.00 6.47 -10.05
CA LEU A 135 5.98 6.46 -8.60
C LEU A 135 7.40 6.32 -8.05
N VAL A 136 7.88 7.36 -7.40
CA VAL A 136 9.18 7.33 -6.71
C VAL A 136 8.95 7.11 -5.22
N MET A 137 9.55 6.06 -4.68
CA MET A 137 9.58 5.76 -3.26
C MET A 137 10.95 6.14 -2.71
N GLY A 138 11.02 7.35 -2.13
CA GLY A 138 12.27 7.97 -1.70
C GLY A 138 12.70 7.51 -0.30
N ASP A 139 14.00 7.33 -0.09
CA ASP A 139 14.59 6.99 1.21
C ASP A 139 15.00 8.21 2.05
N CYS A 140 14.49 9.37 1.69
CA CYS A 140 14.66 10.63 2.41
C CYS A 140 13.34 11.37 2.53
N ASN A 141 13.23 12.22 3.55
CA ASN A 141 12.16 13.20 3.66
C ASN A 141 12.63 14.57 3.15
N PHE A 142 11.66 15.39 2.75
CA PHE A 142 11.91 16.77 2.33
C PHE A 142 12.54 17.62 3.43
N SER A 143 12.07 17.49 4.66
CA SER A 143 12.55 18.29 5.79
C SER A 143 12.95 17.41 6.97
N PRO A 144 14.06 17.74 7.63
CA PRO A 144 14.41 17.10 8.89
C PRO A 144 13.29 17.09 9.94
N GLY A 145 12.38 18.06 9.93
CA GLY A 145 11.25 18.12 10.86
C GLY A 145 10.16 17.06 10.64
N TYR A 146 10.21 16.31 9.56
CA TYR A 146 9.15 15.37 9.19
C TYR A 146 9.51 13.90 9.36
N ASN A 147 10.72 13.59 9.82
CA ASN A 147 11.12 12.21 10.02
C ASN A 147 11.06 11.82 11.50
N ASP A 148 10.03 11.07 11.85
CA ASP A 148 9.82 10.54 13.19
C ASP A 148 10.70 9.32 13.51
N TRP A 149 11.39 8.76 12.51
CA TRP A 149 12.14 7.51 12.62
C TRP A 149 13.51 7.65 13.24
N THR A 150 14.10 8.83 13.21
CA THR A 150 15.45 9.08 13.75
C THR A 150 15.57 8.78 15.23
N ARG A 151 14.46 8.66 15.93
CA ARG A 151 14.42 8.39 17.38
C ARG A 151 13.92 7.00 17.75
N VAL A 152 13.61 6.18 16.75
CA VAL A 152 13.13 4.83 16.99
C VAL A 152 14.33 3.90 16.95
N CYS A 153 14.84 3.56 18.12
CA CYS A 153 16.00 2.69 18.25
C CYS A 153 15.65 1.43 19.04
N ASP A 154 16.33 0.34 18.73
CA ASP A 154 16.36 -0.90 19.48
C ASP A 154 17.76 -1.05 20.08
N GLY A 155 17.93 -0.55 21.30
CA GLY A 155 19.26 -0.42 21.90
C GLY A 155 20.14 0.53 21.07
N ASP A 156 21.28 0.03 20.62
CA ASP A 156 22.22 0.77 19.74
C ASP A 156 21.79 0.74 18.27
N ASN A 157 20.74 -0.02 17.93
CA ASN A 157 20.23 -0.15 16.57
C ASN A 157 19.01 0.75 16.40
N CYS A 158 19.20 1.90 15.79
CA CYS A 158 18.08 2.71 15.33
C CYS A 158 17.49 2.15 14.06
N PHE A 159 16.19 2.35 13.82
CA PHE A 159 15.56 2.06 12.52
C PHE A 159 16.19 2.89 11.40
N LEU A 160 16.76 4.04 11.76
CA LEU A 160 17.56 4.86 10.88
C LEU A 160 19.01 4.74 11.24
N GLU A 161 19.84 4.48 10.26
CA GLU A 161 21.28 4.61 10.38
C GLU A 161 21.71 6.08 10.24
N PRO A 162 22.89 6.47 10.76
CA PRO A 162 23.37 7.86 10.70
C PRO A 162 23.25 8.56 9.35
N PRO A 163 23.50 7.93 8.18
CA PRO A 163 23.28 8.59 6.89
C PRO A 163 21.84 9.00 6.63
N HIS A 164 20.88 8.28 7.19
CA HIS A 164 19.46 8.61 7.05
C HIS A 164 19.04 9.78 7.93
N GLU A 165 19.67 9.95 9.07
CA GLU A 165 19.40 11.09 9.96
C GLU A 165 19.64 12.43 9.27
N GLN A 166 20.51 12.46 8.26
CA GLN A 166 20.82 13.68 7.51
C GLN A 166 19.72 14.10 6.54
N CYS A 167 18.97 13.16 5.98
CA CYS A 167 17.79 13.45 5.17
C CYS A 167 16.49 13.13 5.91
N ALA A 168 16.64 12.74 7.13
CA ALA A 168 15.53 12.51 8.01
C ALA A 168 15.24 13.78 8.79
N GLY A 169 14.26 13.77 9.52
CA GLY A 169 13.94 14.87 10.29
C GLY A 169 13.98 14.68 11.77
N HIS A 170 13.32 15.55 12.39
CA HIS A 170 13.05 15.50 13.80
C HIS A 170 11.77 14.73 14.08
N VAL A 171 11.53 14.50 15.34
CA VAL A 171 10.23 14.17 15.88
C VAL A 171 9.23 15.23 15.42
N SER A 172 8.07 14.78 15.01
CA SER A 172 6.97 15.66 14.66
C SER A 172 6.68 16.68 15.76
N GLY A 173 6.25 17.87 15.36
CA GLY A 173 6.05 18.99 16.27
C GLY A 173 5.03 18.78 17.40
N ASN A 174 4.30 17.66 17.44
CA ASN A 174 3.40 17.27 18.50
C ASN A 174 4.04 16.33 19.54
N GLY A 175 5.34 16.02 19.41
CA GLY A 175 6.08 15.18 20.35
C GLY A 175 5.73 13.70 20.35
N GLU A 176 4.88 13.25 19.43
CA GLU A 176 4.56 11.84 19.26
C GLU A 176 5.47 11.23 18.21
N ASP A 177 6.23 10.21 18.58
CA ASP A 177 6.95 9.38 17.64
C ASP A 177 5.92 8.54 16.87
N ARG A 178 5.55 8.97 15.69
CA ARG A 178 4.66 8.25 14.78
C ARG A 178 5.38 8.00 13.48
N PRO A 179 6.15 6.94 13.41
CA PRO A 179 6.81 6.58 12.18
C PRO A 179 5.78 6.31 11.09
N GLY A 180 6.06 6.76 9.88
CA GLY A 180 5.30 6.43 8.69
C GLY A 180 3.88 6.99 8.60
N SER A 181 3.46 7.84 9.53
CA SER A 181 2.10 8.41 9.51
C SER A 181 2.02 9.78 8.86
N ARG A 182 3.09 10.25 8.22
CA ARG A 182 3.15 11.58 7.62
C ARG A 182 3.71 11.54 6.21
N ALA A 183 3.27 12.48 5.41
CA ALA A 183 3.73 12.59 4.04
C ALA A 183 5.22 12.93 3.89
N GLY A 184 5.86 13.51 4.93
CA GLY A 184 7.30 13.80 4.92
C GLY A 184 7.78 14.71 3.80
N GLY A 185 6.87 15.48 3.16
CA GLY A 185 7.11 16.24 1.94
C GLY A 185 6.77 15.45 0.66
N ALA A 186 6.04 14.35 0.78
CA ALA A 186 5.47 13.63 -0.34
C ALA A 186 4.58 14.54 -1.19
N ARG A 187 4.54 14.29 -2.48
CA ARG A 187 3.83 15.12 -3.43
C ARG A 187 3.54 14.37 -4.72
N SER A 188 2.44 14.75 -5.37
CA SER A 188 2.10 14.24 -6.69
C SER A 188 1.57 15.32 -7.60
N VAL A 189 1.64 15.04 -8.88
CA VAL A 189 1.12 15.89 -9.94
C VAL A 189 0.52 15.02 -11.03
N TYR A 190 -0.72 15.30 -11.41
CA TYR A 190 -1.24 14.92 -12.71
C TYR A 190 -0.79 15.98 -13.71
N TRP A 191 0.11 15.62 -14.62
CA TRP A 191 0.65 16.53 -15.62
C TRP A 191 -0.09 16.34 -16.95
N ALA A 192 -1.25 16.97 -17.06
CA ALA A 192 -2.17 16.80 -18.18
C ALA A 192 -1.53 17.05 -19.55
N ASP A 193 -0.69 18.10 -19.68
CA ASP A 193 0.01 18.45 -20.94
C ASP A 193 1.04 17.38 -21.38
N ARG A 194 1.42 16.48 -20.49
CA ARG A 194 2.34 15.39 -20.76
C ARG A 194 1.69 14.02 -20.67
N HIS A 195 0.41 13.98 -20.37
CA HIS A 195 -0.36 12.73 -20.26
C HIS A 195 0.25 11.73 -19.28
N ILE A 196 0.67 12.19 -18.09
CA ILE A 196 1.36 11.38 -17.09
C ILE A 196 1.02 11.79 -15.65
N GLY A 197 0.99 10.81 -14.77
CA GLY A 197 1.01 11.01 -13.33
C GLY A 197 2.42 10.90 -12.76
N LEU A 198 2.76 11.76 -11.82
CA LEU A 198 4.05 11.77 -11.13
C LEU A 198 3.82 11.77 -9.64
N GLY A 199 4.25 10.72 -8.92
CA GLY A 199 4.10 10.58 -7.47
C GLY A 199 5.43 10.39 -6.77
N LEU A 200 5.66 11.13 -5.68
CA LEU A 200 6.77 10.95 -4.76
C LEU A 200 6.21 10.60 -3.39
N VAL A 201 6.59 9.45 -2.86
CA VAL A 201 6.36 9.06 -1.47
C VAL A 201 7.69 9.07 -0.75
N THR A 202 7.82 9.91 0.26
CA THR A 202 9.06 10.08 1.02
C THR A 202 9.19 9.03 2.12
N ALA A 203 10.33 8.95 2.78
CA ALA A 203 10.70 7.90 3.72
C ALA A 203 9.64 7.63 4.80
N ASP A 204 9.02 8.65 5.36
CA ASP A 204 7.95 8.52 6.37
C ASP A 204 6.71 7.82 5.84
N GLY A 205 6.43 7.97 4.56
CA GLY A 205 5.21 7.46 3.96
C GLY A 205 5.26 5.95 3.66
N TRP A 206 6.43 5.31 3.67
CA TRP A 206 6.49 3.91 3.24
C TRP A 206 7.59 3.05 3.89
N ARG A 207 8.70 3.65 4.31
CA ARG A 207 9.91 2.89 4.69
C ARG A 207 9.68 1.90 5.81
N VAL A 208 8.82 2.24 6.77
CA VAL A 208 8.30 1.26 7.73
C VAL A 208 6.78 1.18 7.59
N PRO A 209 6.27 0.06 7.07
CA PRO A 209 4.85 -0.13 6.89
C PRO A 209 4.13 -0.18 8.24
N ILE A 210 3.37 0.85 8.53
CA ILE A 210 2.46 0.91 9.68
C ILE A 210 1.09 1.37 9.20
N LYS A 211 0.15 1.40 10.11
CA LYS A 211 -1.20 1.91 9.85
C LYS A 211 -1.13 3.33 9.28
N GLY A 212 -1.67 3.53 8.10
CA GLY A 212 -1.69 4.80 7.37
C GLY A 212 -0.66 4.95 6.25
N THR A 213 0.44 4.19 6.25
CA THR A 213 1.46 4.31 5.19
C THR A 213 0.97 3.82 3.83
N ASP A 214 0.12 2.81 3.79
CA ASP A 214 -0.55 2.37 2.57
C ASP A 214 -1.53 3.44 2.05
N CYS A 215 -2.19 4.20 2.94
CA CYS A 215 -3.01 5.34 2.55
C CYS A 215 -2.16 6.49 1.98
N VAL A 216 -1.01 6.81 2.59
CA VAL A 216 -0.06 7.82 2.04
C VAL A 216 0.42 7.39 0.66
N THR A 217 0.80 6.13 0.51
CA THR A 217 1.30 5.60 -0.77
C THR A 217 0.22 5.67 -1.86
N TYR A 218 -1.04 5.42 -1.53
CA TYR A 218 -2.14 5.60 -2.48
C TYR A 218 -2.41 7.07 -2.77
N HIS A 219 -2.56 7.89 -1.73
CA HIS A 219 -2.86 9.31 -1.81
C HIS A 219 -1.89 10.04 -2.73
N GLU A 220 -0.59 9.88 -2.46
CA GLU A 220 0.48 10.54 -3.16
C GLU A 220 0.98 9.76 -4.39
N GLY A 221 0.90 8.44 -4.38
CA GLY A 221 1.40 7.64 -5.48
C GLY A 221 0.43 7.50 -6.65
N ILE A 222 -0.86 7.40 -6.38
CA ILE A 222 -1.89 7.13 -7.38
C ILE A 222 -2.95 8.22 -7.39
N GLY A 223 -3.54 8.56 -6.24
CA GLY A 223 -4.69 9.44 -6.14
C GLY A 223 -4.46 10.81 -6.79
N HIS A 224 -3.48 11.55 -6.33
CA HIS A 224 -3.11 12.82 -6.95
C HIS A 224 -2.48 12.66 -8.35
N ALA A 225 -1.83 11.53 -8.62
CA ALA A 225 -1.24 11.26 -9.93
C ALA A 225 -2.28 11.06 -11.04
N ILE A 226 -3.52 10.67 -10.69
CA ILE A 226 -4.68 10.68 -11.60
C ILE A 226 -5.54 11.94 -11.43
N GLY A 227 -5.05 12.92 -10.68
CA GLY A 227 -5.66 14.23 -10.49
C GLY A 227 -6.70 14.33 -9.38
N LEU A 228 -6.94 13.31 -8.56
CA LEU A 228 -7.91 13.40 -7.46
C LEU A 228 -7.53 14.52 -6.48
N PRO A 229 -8.43 15.47 -6.18
CA PRO A 229 -8.20 16.50 -5.17
C PRO A 229 -8.41 15.95 -3.76
N HIS A 230 -8.09 16.75 -2.75
CA HIS A 230 -8.61 16.51 -1.41
C HIS A 230 -10.14 16.67 -1.39
N PRO A 231 -10.87 15.92 -0.54
CA PRO A 231 -12.31 16.12 -0.40
C PRO A 231 -12.63 17.45 0.31
N GLU A 232 -13.75 18.06 -0.08
CA GLU A 232 -14.29 19.25 0.59
C GLU A 232 -15.72 18.98 1.06
N PRO A 233 -16.00 19.01 2.39
CA PRO A 233 -15.03 19.21 3.48
C PRO A 233 -14.06 18.02 3.63
N ILE A 234 -12.88 18.29 4.20
CA ILE A 234 -11.89 17.23 4.48
C ILE A 234 -12.50 16.15 5.39
N ASN A 235 -12.28 14.89 5.06
CA ASN A 235 -12.86 13.75 5.78
C ASN A 235 -11.85 12.61 5.96
N ALA A 236 -12.29 11.46 6.47
CA ALA A 236 -11.45 10.27 6.71
C ALA A 236 -11.27 9.37 5.48
N SER A 237 -11.55 9.85 4.26
CA SER A 237 -11.24 9.12 3.03
C SER A 237 -9.74 9.03 2.77
N VAL A 238 -9.32 8.19 1.84
CA VAL A 238 -7.91 8.04 1.47
C VAL A 238 -7.32 9.35 0.95
N MET A 239 -8.10 10.17 0.24
CA MET A 239 -7.69 11.50 -0.21
C MET A 239 -7.81 12.59 0.86
N GLY A 240 -8.23 12.24 2.06
CA GLY A 240 -8.35 13.11 3.23
C GLY A 240 -7.38 12.73 4.33
N THR A 241 -7.89 12.50 5.55
CA THR A 241 -7.07 12.28 6.75
C THR A 241 -6.73 10.81 7.02
N ALA A 242 -7.19 9.85 6.22
CA ALA A 242 -6.91 8.43 6.42
C ALA A 242 -5.41 8.13 6.47
N GLN A 243 -4.60 8.85 5.71
CA GLN A 243 -3.14 8.73 5.68
C GLN A 243 -2.46 8.92 7.05
N TYR A 244 -3.17 9.44 8.04
CA TYR A 244 -2.58 9.68 9.37
C TYR A 244 -3.01 8.64 10.42
N VAL A 245 -4.12 7.95 10.21
CA VAL A 245 -4.75 7.15 11.28
C VAL A 245 -5.36 5.83 10.83
N ASP A 246 -5.61 5.64 9.54
CA ASP A 246 -6.36 4.49 9.04
C ASP A 246 -5.50 3.54 8.18
N SER A 247 -5.97 2.31 8.04
CA SER A 247 -5.45 1.37 7.07
C SER A 247 -6.24 1.48 5.77
N ILE A 248 -5.61 1.28 4.64
CA ILE A 248 -6.23 1.39 3.33
C ILE A 248 -7.44 0.45 3.14
N GLN A 249 -7.45 -0.68 3.82
CA GLN A 249 -8.58 -1.61 3.78
C GLN A 249 -9.86 -1.08 4.40
N THR A 250 -9.78 -0.10 5.32
CA THR A 250 -10.91 0.49 6.05
C THR A 250 -11.37 1.83 5.50
N THR A 251 -10.58 2.45 4.63
CA THR A 251 -10.89 3.75 4.01
C THR A 251 -11.63 3.60 2.67
N TRP A 252 -11.89 4.71 1.99
CA TRP A 252 -12.63 4.79 0.72
C TRP A 252 -12.17 5.98 -0.12
N ILE A 253 -12.66 6.05 -1.36
CA ILE A 253 -12.67 7.26 -2.20
C ILE A 253 -14.10 7.78 -2.25
N ASP A 254 -14.31 9.08 -2.08
CA ASP A 254 -15.64 9.65 -2.11
C ASP A 254 -16.32 9.48 -3.47
N ASN A 255 -17.63 9.27 -3.46
CA ASN A 255 -18.38 9.03 -4.70
C ASN A 255 -18.32 10.21 -5.66
N ASN A 256 -18.38 11.44 -5.16
CA ASN A 256 -18.23 12.65 -5.98
C ASN A 256 -16.85 12.72 -6.68
N GLN A 257 -15.79 12.25 -6.01
CA GLN A 257 -14.46 12.14 -6.62
C GLN A 257 -14.43 11.06 -7.71
N LYS A 258 -15.07 9.91 -7.46
CA LYS A 258 -15.20 8.84 -8.46
C LYS A 258 -16.04 9.26 -9.67
N GLU A 259 -17.15 9.96 -9.43
CA GLU A 259 -18.01 10.50 -10.50
C GLU A 259 -17.24 11.50 -11.37
N ALA A 260 -16.37 12.32 -10.77
CA ALA A 260 -15.53 13.26 -11.51
C ALA A 260 -14.48 12.57 -12.42
N LEU A 261 -14.18 11.27 -12.16
CA LEU A 261 -13.38 10.41 -13.04
C LEU A 261 -14.25 9.64 -14.06
N ASN A 262 -15.53 9.98 -14.20
CA ASN A 262 -16.50 9.27 -15.03
C ASN A 262 -16.74 7.80 -14.60
N TRP A 263 -16.55 7.50 -13.31
CA TRP A 263 -16.87 6.17 -12.77
C TRP A 263 -18.37 5.91 -12.80
N THR A 264 -18.77 4.74 -13.27
CA THR A 264 -20.15 4.30 -13.23
C THR A 264 -20.42 3.56 -11.93
N SER A 265 -21.39 4.04 -11.15
CA SER A 265 -21.74 3.46 -9.85
C SER A 265 -21.94 1.95 -9.94
N ALA A 266 -21.17 1.22 -9.13
CA ALA A 266 -21.25 -0.22 -9.01
C ALA A 266 -21.14 -0.64 -7.55
N ALA A 267 -21.63 -1.82 -7.21
CA ALA A 267 -21.53 -2.33 -5.83
C ALA A 267 -20.07 -2.64 -5.49
N ILE A 268 -19.55 -1.95 -4.48
CA ILE A 268 -18.22 -2.19 -3.93
C ILE A 268 -18.32 -3.37 -2.95
N LYS A 269 -17.59 -4.43 -3.23
CA LYS A 269 -17.50 -5.59 -2.36
C LYS A 269 -16.41 -5.37 -1.31
N LYS A 270 -16.77 -5.57 -0.04
CA LYS A 270 -15.86 -5.48 1.12
C LYS A 270 -15.91 -6.74 1.98
N ASP A 271 -16.18 -7.87 1.34
CA ASP A 271 -16.28 -9.18 1.99
C ASP A 271 -15.11 -10.13 1.63
N ASP A 272 -14.09 -9.63 0.95
CA ASP A 272 -12.84 -10.33 0.63
C ASP A 272 -11.87 -10.38 1.82
N LEU A 273 -10.83 -11.18 1.70
CA LEU A 273 -9.80 -11.30 2.73
C LEU A 273 -9.09 -9.97 2.97
N PHE A 274 -8.80 -9.19 1.92
CA PHE A 274 -8.18 -7.88 2.02
C PHE A 274 -8.97 -6.92 2.92
N SER A 275 -10.30 -6.88 2.79
CA SER A 275 -11.15 -5.95 3.54
C SER A 275 -11.46 -6.41 4.97
N THR A 276 -11.27 -7.69 5.29
CA THR A 276 -11.76 -8.30 6.53
C THR A 276 -10.68 -8.89 7.42
N PHE A 277 -9.51 -9.23 6.89
CA PHE A 277 -8.36 -9.62 7.69
C PHE A 277 -7.81 -8.42 8.43
N SER A 278 -7.50 -8.59 9.71
CA SER A 278 -6.96 -7.50 10.54
C SER A 278 -5.93 -7.99 11.52
N ILE A 279 -5.01 -7.09 11.90
CA ILE A 279 -4.04 -7.32 12.96
C ILE A 279 -4.12 -6.22 14.02
N SER A 280 -3.65 -6.54 15.21
CA SER A 280 -3.55 -5.60 16.32
C SER A 280 -2.56 -6.10 17.36
N HIS A 281 -2.27 -5.28 18.35
CA HIS A 281 -1.48 -5.67 19.51
C HIS A 281 -2.08 -5.13 20.82
N GLN A 282 -1.79 -5.80 21.90
CA GLN A 282 -2.13 -5.38 23.26
C GLN A 282 -0.90 -5.49 24.16
N PRO A 283 -0.70 -4.49 25.05
CA PRO A 283 -1.48 -3.26 25.16
C PRO A 283 -1.25 -2.33 23.96
N SER A 284 -2.18 -1.44 23.68
CA SER A 284 -2.06 -0.46 22.58
C SER A 284 -0.91 0.55 22.79
N LYS A 285 -0.50 0.70 24.05
CA LYS A 285 0.68 1.49 24.46
C LYS A 285 1.55 0.60 25.35
N PRO A 286 2.47 -0.19 24.75
CA PRO A 286 3.35 -1.06 25.53
C PRO A 286 4.21 -0.28 26.50
N THR A 287 4.42 -0.86 27.68
CA THR A 287 5.37 -0.38 28.70
C THR A 287 6.51 -1.37 28.87
N THR A 288 7.56 -0.96 29.58
CA THR A 288 8.72 -1.82 29.86
C THR A 288 8.43 -3.02 30.76
N SER A 289 7.27 -3.06 31.40
CA SER A 289 6.88 -4.15 32.32
C SER A 289 5.74 -5.01 31.77
N THR A 290 5.12 -4.62 30.67
CA THR A 290 3.92 -5.30 30.17
C THR A 290 4.25 -6.21 29.01
N PRO A 291 3.95 -7.53 29.10
CA PRO A 291 4.02 -8.43 27.95
C PRO A 291 3.14 -7.95 26.82
N ILE A 292 3.57 -8.22 25.59
CA ILE A 292 2.87 -7.82 24.39
C ILE A 292 2.22 -9.05 23.79
N THR A 293 0.97 -8.93 23.37
CA THR A 293 0.29 -9.94 22.57
C THR A 293 -0.05 -9.37 21.22
N LEU A 294 0.44 -9.99 20.15
CA LEU A 294 0.03 -9.73 18.79
C LEU A 294 -1.22 -10.55 18.48
N PHE A 295 -2.13 -9.98 17.73
CA PHE A 295 -3.37 -10.63 17.30
C PHE A 295 -3.55 -10.54 15.80
N ALA A 296 -4.11 -11.60 15.23
CA ALA A 296 -4.71 -11.57 13.91
C ALA A 296 -6.13 -12.09 13.98
N LYS A 297 -6.99 -11.58 13.11
CA LYS A 297 -8.40 -11.94 13.02
C LYS A 297 -8.80 -12.11 11.57
N ALA A 298 -9.41 -13.24 11.24
CA ALA A 298 -9.99 -13.54 9.93
C ALA A 298 -11.40 -14.10 10.08
N PRO A 299 -12.35 -13.82 9.17
CA PRO A 299 -13.64 -14.47 9.16
C PRO A 299 -13.53 -15.98 8.99
N LEU A 300 -14.37 -16.75 9.65
CA LEU A 300 -14.37 -18.24 9.58
C LEU A 300 -14.63 -18.77 8.16
N ARG A 301 -15.33 -18.01 7.31
CA ARG A 301 -15.57 -18.42 5.91
C ARG A 301 -14.29 -18.55 5.07
N PHE A 302 -13.21 -17.92 5.50
CA PHE A 302 -11.90 -18.12 4.91
C PHE A 302 -11.19 -19.24 5.65
N GLU A 303 -11.07 -20.40 5.02
CA GLU A 303 -10.34 -21.53 5.59
C GLU A 303 -8.84 -21.24 5.57
N VAL A 304 -8.29 -20.80 6.71
CA VAL A 304 -6.87 -20.46 6.83
C VAL A 304 -6.02 -21.70 6.73
N ALA A 305 -5.24 -21.81 5.66
CA ALA A 305 -4.27 -22.86 5.43
C ALA A 305 -2.98 -22.62 6.21
N SER A 306 -2.49 -21.37 6.22
CA SER A 306 -1.31 -20.98 6.98
C SER A 306 -1.44 -19.57 7.53
N ILE A 307 -0.83 -19.33 8.69
CA ILE A 307 -0.67 -18.01 9.27
C ILE A 307 0.67 -17.91 9.98
N GLN A 308 1.42 -16.84 9.67
CA GLN A 308 2.76 -16.63 10.20
C GLN A 308 2.93 -15.20 10.68
N ALA A 309 3.39 -15.03 11.90
CA ALA A 309 3.85 -13.73 12.40
C ALA A 309 5.38 -13.67 12.42
N GLU A 310 5.91 -12.53 12.08
CA GLU A 310 7.34 -12.25 12.08
C GLU A 310 7.60 -10.88 12.72
N ILE A 311 8.74 -10.73 13.36
CA ILE A 311 9.15 -9.51 14.05
C ILE A 311 10.50 -9.01 13.54
N GLN A 312 10.65 -7.68 13.48
CA GLN A 312 11.89 -7.00 13.12
C GLN A 312 12.25 -5.99 14.21
N ARG A 313 13.44 -6.11 14.78
CA ARG A 313 13.91 -5.28 15.89
C ARG A 313 14.81 -4.11 15.49
N GLY A 314 14.96 -3.89 14.20
CA GLY A 314 15.72 -2.79 13.64
C GLY A 314 15.58 -2.80 12.13
N LEU A 315 15.58 -1.62 11.51
CA LEU A 315 15.26 -1.41 10.10
C LEU A 315 16.12 -2.26 9.13
N ARG A 316 17.34 -2.59 9.54
CA ARG A 316 18.29 -3.39 8.74
C ARG A 316 18.46 -4.83 9.26
N GLN A 317 17.73 -5.19 10.30
CA GLN A 317 17.70 -6.56 10.80
C GLN A 317 16.71 -7.39 9.98
N PRO A 318 16.99 -8.68 9.78
CA PRO A 318 16.02 -9.57 9.15
C PRO A 318 14.79 -9.74 10.04
N PHE A 319 13.66 -10.04 9.41
CA PHE A 319 12.51 -10.54 10.13
C PHE A 319 12.80 -11.92 10.72
N ALA A 320 12.36 -12.13 11.95
CA ALA A 320 12.42 -13.42 12.64
C ALA A 320 11.00 -13.96 12.82
N ALA A 321 10.79 -15.20 12.39
CA ALA A 321 9.52 -15.87 12.54
C ALA A 321 9.21 -16.14 14.03
N LEU A 322 7.95 -15.98 14.42
CA LEU A 322 7.44 -16.39 15.71
C LEU A 322 6.97 -17.85 15.66
N PRO A 323 6.88 -18.52 16.82
CA PRO A 323 6.27 -19.85 16.91
C PRO A 323 4.83 -19.86 16.40
N ASP A 324 4.26 -21.07 16.26
CA ASP A 324 2.85 -21.21 15.93
C ASP A 324 1.96 -20.44 16.91
N PRO A 325 0.88 -19.83 16.44
CA PRO A 325 -0.01 -19.03 17.27
C PRO A 325 -0.91 -19.91 18.16
N TYR A 326 -1.35 -19.34 19.27
CA TYR A 326 -2.56 -19.83 19.90
C TYR A 326 -3.77 -19.46 19.05
N ARG A 327 -4.65 -20.43 18.75
CA ARG A 327 -5.85 -20.27 17.91
C ARG A 327 -7.11 -20.47 18.73
N PHE A 328 -8.12 -19.62 18.51
CA PHE A 328 -9.48 -19.80 19.02
C PHE A 328 -10.51 -19.20 18.05
N GLU A 329 -11.79 -19.54 18.24
CA GLU A 329 -12.89 -19.14 17.37
C GLU A 329 -14.08 -18.67 18.21
N ASP A 330 -14.88 -17.72 17.68
CA ASP A 330 -16.09 -17.18 18.33
C ASP A 330 -17.38 -17.44 17.53
N GLY A 331 -17.34 -18.31 16.53
CA GLY A 331 -18.47 -18.64 15.67
C GLY A 331 -18.61 -17.76 14.42
N GLN A 332 -17.94 -16.62 14.36
CA GLN A 332 -17.87 -15.76 13.17
C GLN A 332 -16.44 -15.56 12.67
N PHE A 333 -15.50 -15.55 13.59
CA PHE A 333 -14.11 -15.26 13.33
C PHE A 333 -13.20 -16.31 13.96
N GLN A 334 -12.06 -16.49 13.33
CA GLN A 334 -10.92 -17.18 13.90
C GLN A 334 -9.87 -16.15 14.31
N TYR A 335 -9.27 -16.36 15.48
CA TYR A 335 -8.29 -15.49 16.09
C TYR A 335 -6.99 -16.24 16.28
N PHE A 336 -5.91 -15.54 16.10
CA PHE A 336 -4.55 -16.03 16.29
C PHE A 336 -3.79 -15.07 17.17
N SER A 337 -3.00 -15.60 18.10
CA SER A 337 -2.23 -14.75 19.01
C SER A 337 -0.84 -15.26 19.28
N TRP A 338 0.09 -14.31 19.48
CA TRP A 338 1.49 -14.55 19.81
C TRP A 338 1.88 -13.69 21.00
N SER A 339 2.49 -14.31 22.00
CA SER A 339 2.98 -13.59 23.18
C SER A 339 4.45 -13.23 23.03
N LEU A 340 4.78 -11.99 23.34
CA LEU A 340 6.14 -11.46 23.34
C LEU A 340 6.48 -10.95 24.74
N PRO A 341 7.76 -11.00 25.16
CA PRO A 341 8.18 -10.36 26.38
C PRO A 341 8.02 -8.82 26.28
N PRO A 342 8.01 -8.12 27.41
CA PRO A 342 8.07 -6.66 27.39
C PRO A 342 9.28 -6.16 26.59
N LEU A 343 9.14 -5.02 25.96
CA LEU A 343 10.26 -4.31 25.33
C LEU A 343 10.97 -3.43 26.36
N ALA A 344 12.27 -3.27 26.19
CA ALA A 344 12.99 -2.27 26.97
C ALA A 344 12.53 -0.85 26.63
N LEU A 345 12.80 0.08 27.52
CA LEU A 345 12.44 1.49 27.34
C LEU A 345 13.03 2.03 26.04
N ASN A 346 12.21 2.74 25.27
CA ASN A 346 12.52 3.27 23.93
C ASN A 346 12.84 2.23 22.86
N HIS A 347 12.73 0.93 23.17
CA HIS A 347 12.81 -0.09 22.15
C HIS A 347 11.52 -0.14 21.33
N SER A 348 11.67 -0.47 20.08
CA SER A 348 10.59 -0.58 19.11
C SER A 348 10.63 -1.91 18.38
N LEU A 349 9.52 -2.25 17.77
CA LEU A 349 9.33 -3.49 17.05
C LEU A 349 8.41 -3.25 15.89
N ALA A 350 8.86 -3.57 14.68
CA ALA A 350 7.97 -3.80 13.57
C ALA A 350 7.55 -5.27 13.57
N TYR A 351 6.30 -5.54 13.25
CA TYR A 351 5.81 -6.91 13.07
C TYR A 351 4.93 -7.00 11.85
N ARG A 352 4.87 -8.18 11.28
CA ARG A 352 3.98 -8.47 10.16
C ARG A 352 3.33 -9.82 10.36
N ILE A 353 2.09 -9.93 9.90
CA ILE A 353 1.35 -11.19 9.92
C ILE A 353 0.86 -11.47 8.52
N ARG A 354 1.24 -12.63 8.01
CA ARG A 354 0.82 -13.15 6.71
C ARG A 354 -0.20 -14.25 6.94
N VAL A 355 -1.26 -14.24 6.16
CA VAL A 355 -2.28 -15.30 6.13
C VAL A 355 -2.43 -15.80 4.71
N GLU A 356 -2.63 -17.10 4.56
CA GLU A 356 -2.97 -17.77 3.31
C GLU A 356 -4.15 -18.70 3.57
N THR A 357 -5.12 -18.68 2.67
CA THR A 357 -6.33 -19.51 2.73
C THR A 357 -6.17 -20.76 1.87
N GLN A 358 -7.03 -21.76 2.06
CA GLN A 358 -6.95 -23.01 1.30
C GLN A 358 -7.27 -22.84 -0.19
N ASP A 359 -8.04 -21.82 -0.55
CA ASP A 359 -8.35 -21.46 -1.93
C ASP A 359 -7.28 -20.56 -2.58
N GLY A 360 -6.19 -20.25 -1.85
CA GLY A 360 -5.02 -19.52 -2.35
C GLY A 360 -5.10 -18.00 -2.23
N GLU A 361 -6.14 -17.44 -1.60
CA GLU A 361 -6.11 -16.02 -1.24
C GLU A 361 -5.02 -15.78 -0.19
N ASN A 362 -4.34 -14.66 -0.28
CA ASN A 362 -3.33 -14.28 0.69
C ASN A 362 -3.40 -12.81 1.04
N GLU A 363 -3.03 -12.49 2.27
CA GLU A 363 -2.91 -11.13 2.77
C GLU A 363 -1.75 -11.02 3.74
N MET A 364 -1.15 -9.84 3.79
CA MET A 364 -0.12 -9.49 4.74
C MET A 364 -0.37 -8.09 5.25
N ILE A 365 -0.30 -7.92 6.57
CA ILE A 365 -0.39 -6.61 7.20
C ILE A 365 0.84 -6.43 8.10
N TRP A 366 1.43 -5.24 8.01
CA TRP A 366 2.51 -4.80 8.90
C TRP A 366 1.97 -3.78 9.87
N ASP A 367 2.59 -3.76 11.05
CA ASP A 367 2.37 -2.74 12.06
C ASP A 367 3.61 -2.55 12.92
N TYR A 368 3.56 -1.60 13.83
CA TYR A 368 4.69 -1.16 14.61
C TYR A 368 4.28 -0.82 16.04
N LEU A 369 5.17 -1.06 16.96
CA LEU A 369 4.99 -0.67 18.36
C LEU A 369 6.31 -0.19 18.97
N LYS A 370 6.20 0.69 19.98
CA LYS A 370 7.32 1.20 20.76
C LYS A 370 6.95 1.16 22.24
N ALA A 371 7.87 0.68 23.08
CA ALA A 371 7.70 0.77 24.52
C ALA A 371 7.85 2.21 25.01
N ARG A 372 6.95 2.63 25.88
CA ARG A 372 6.93 3.93 26.53
C ARG A 372 7.07 3.73 28.06
N GLU A 373 7.39 4.80 28.79
CA GLU A 373 7.39 4.80 30.26
C GLU A 373 6.00 4.60 30.83
#